data_a2ef0fd8942f7583b99c289469bce9b3
#
_entry.id   a2ef0fd8942f7583b99c289469bce9b3
#
_cell.length_a   1.000
_cell.length_b   1.000
_cell.length_c   1.000
_cell.angle_alpha   90.00
_cell.angle_beta   90.00
_cell.angle_gamma   90.00
#
_symmetry.space_group_name_H-M   'P 1'
#
loop_
_entity.id
_entity.type
_entity.pdbx_description
1 polymer ?
#
loop_
_entity_poly.entity_id
_entity_poly.type
_entity_poly.pdbx_seq_one_letter_code
_entity_poly.pdbx_strand_id
1 'polypeptide(L)'
;MPYKILLLGASYGSLLASKLLYGGHHIHLVCLPEEAKLINTEGFKVRLPIRGRAEPVLLDSQRLPGSVSAGPAEGVDVKQFDLVGLCMQEPQYRSPGVRELMKAIGESGLPCMSIMNMPPLPYMKRFPGLDYKSLEAAYTDARVWDAFDPNKVTLNSPDPQAIRPPGEPANVLQVTLPTNFKCATFVDEKYNQILRQLETDVANARFDTPEGKIELPVKLKVHESLFVPLAKWAMLLAGNYRCVTTDGMRNTQDAVHADIEQSRS
;
A
#
# COMPACT_ATOMS: atom_id res chain seq x y z
N MET A 1 15.95 -14.88 -0.02
CA MET A 1 16.77 -13.83 0.63
C MET A 1 15.85 -12.68 1.01
N PRO A 2 16.11 -11.96 2.13
CA PRO A 2 15.34 -10.77 2.49
C PRO A 2 15.44 -9.67 1.45
N TYR A 3 14.33 -9.01 1.12
CA TYR A 3 14.32 -7.82 0.28
C TYR A 3 14.42 -6.56 1.13
N LYS A 4 14.98 -5.50 0.56
CA LYS A 4 14.94 -4.14 1.09
C LYS A 4 13.80 -3.37 0.39
N ILE A 5 12.82 -2.94 1.14
CA ILE A 5 11.57 -2.38 0.61
C ILE A 5 11.36 -0.97 1.16
N LEU A 6 11.22 -0.01 0.25
CA LEU A 6 10.89 1.38 0.57
C LEU A 6 9.37 1.55 0.54
N LEU A 7 8.74 1.99 1.64
CA LEU A 7 7.32 2.27 1.70
C LEU A 7 7.08 3.77 1.92
N LEU A 8 6.42 4.41 0.98
CA LEU A 8 6.05 5.83 1.08
C LEU A 8 4.71 5.95 1.83
N GLY A 9 4.76 6.43 3.07
CA GLY A 9 3.60 6.56 3.95
C GLY A 9 3.56 5.48 5.04
N ALA A 10 3.59 5.89 6.31
CA ALA A 10 3.64 4.98 7.44
C ALA A 10 2.28 4.48 7.93
N SER A 11 1.15 5.09 7.55
CA SER A 11 -0.18 4.62 7.96
C SER A 11 -0.48 3.25 7.32
N TYR A 12 -0.96 3.21 6.08
CA TYR A 12 -1.16 1.94 5.35
C TYR A 12 0.13 1.15 5.16
N GLY A 13 1.27 1.87 5.05
CA GLY A 13 2.59 1.26 4.97
C GLY A 13 2.91 0.39 6.17
N SER A 14 2.54 0.78 7.40
CA SER A 14 2.75 -0.03 8.61
C SER A 14 1.98 -1.35 8.57
N LEU A 15 0.75 -1.36 8.02
CA LEU A 15 0.00 -2.61 7.85
C LEU A 15 0.71 -3.56 6.89
N LEU A 16 1.12 -3.08 5.73
CA LEU A 16 1.88 -3.88 4.77
C LEU A 16 3.23 -4.31 5.35
N ALA A 17 3.98 -3.36 5.95
CA ALA A 17 5.26 -3.63 6.59
C ALA A 17 5.16 -4.73 7.65
N SER A 18 4.13 -4.71 8.51
CA SER A 18 3.95 -5.74 9.54
C SER A 18 3.91 -7.15 8.95
N LYS A 19 3.34 -7.31 7.75
CA LYS A 19 3.28 -8.60 7.05
C LYS A 19 4.64 -8.99 6.45
N LEU A 20 5.33 -8.02 5.86
CA LEU A 20 6.63 -8.24 5.23
C LEU A 20 7.73 -8.52 6.26
N LEU A 21 7.67 -7.88 7.43
CA LEU A 21 8.59 -8.15 8.54
C LEU A 21 8.54 -9.59 9.04
N TYR A 22 7.37 -10.27 8.95
CA TYR A 22 7.30 -11.71 9.25
C TYR A 22 8.13 -12.57 8.28
N GLY A 23 8.27 -12.14 7.03
CA GLY A 23 9.15 -12.75 6.04
C GLY A 23 10.63 -12.45 6.24
N GLY A 24 10.98 -11.66 7.25
CA GLY A 24 12.37 -11.25 7.53
C GLY A 24 12.86 -10.12 6.63
N HIS A 25 11.99 -9.43 5.90
CA HIS A 25 12.38 -8.32 5.01
C HIS A 25 12.78 -7.07 5.78
N HIS A 26 13.54 -6.19 5.12
CA HIS A 26 13.99 -4.91 5.66
C HIS A 26 13.14 -3.78 5.07
N ILE A 27 12.47 -3.02 5.94
CA ILE A 27 11.53 -1.97 5.54
C ILE A 27 12.05 -0.60 5.92
N HIS A 28 12.02 0.33 4.98
CA HIS A 28 12.18 1.76 5.29
C HIS A 28 10.86 2.49 5.03
N LEU A 29 10.32 3.15 6.05
CA LEU A 29 9.07 3.91 5.99
C LEU A 29 9.37 5.40 5.78
N VAL A 30 8.86 5.97 4.70
CA VAL A 30 8.90 7.43 4.49
C VAL A 30 7.68 8.04 5.14
N CYS A 31 7.92 8.92 6.12
CA CYS A 31 6.87 9.61 6.86
C CYS A 31 7.37 10.96 7.43
N LEU A 32 6.52 11.65 8.16
CA LEU A 32 6.90 12.90 8.82
C LEU A 32 8.00 12.68 9.87
N PRO A 33 8.89 13.66 10.10
CA PRO A 33 10.02 13.51 11.03
C PRO A 33 9.64 13.06 12.44
N GLU A 34 8.56 13.59 12.99
CA GLU A 34 8.06 13.21 14.32
C GLU A 34 7.60 11.74 14.37
N GLU A 35 6.91 11.30 13.34
CA GLU A 35 6.48 9.90 13.20
C GLU A 35 7.68 8.97 12.99
N ALA A 36 8.64 9.39 12.16
CA ALA A 36 9.87 8.65 11.94
C ALA A 36 10.68 8.46 13.23
N LYS A 37 10.81 9.50 14.04
CA LYS A 37 11.46 9.43 15.34
C LYS A 37 10.77 8.40 16.24
N LEU A 38 9.45 8.45 16.32
CA LEU A 38 8.65 7.52 17.12
C LEU A 38 8.82 6.08 16.66
N ILE A 39 8.75 5.83 15.34
CA ILE A 39 8.93 4.50 14.76
C ILE A 39 10.35 3.96 15.04
N ASN A 40 11.38 4.80 14.91
CA ASN A 40 12.76 4.37 15.15
C ASN A 40 13.06 4.07 16.62
N THR A 41 12.35 4.71 17.57
CA THR A 41 12.56 4.49 19.00
C THR A 41 11.66 3.39 19.57
N GLU A 42 10.39 3.32 19.18
CA GLU A 42 9.36 2.46 19.78
C GLU A 42 8.78 1.41 18.81
N GLY A 43 9.23 1.42 17.56
CA GLY A 43 8.59 0.65 16.49
C GLY A 43 7.22 1.22 16.12
N PHE A 44 6.53 0.53 15.22
CA PHE A 44 5.11 0.75 14.97
C PHE A 44 4.29 -0.43 15.49
N LYS A 45 3.02 -0.18 15.77
CA LYS A 45 2.09 -1.17 16.31
C LYS A 45 0.84 -1.25 15.43
N VAL A 46 0.44 -2.46 15.08
CA VAL A 46 -0.78 -2.70 14.28
C VAL A 46 -1.72 -3.60 15.07
N ARG A 47 -2.90 -3.09 15.39
CA ARG A 47 -3.98 -3.89 15.98
C ARG A 47 -4.78 -4.54 14.86
N LEU A 48 -4.77 -5.87 14.85
CA LEU A 48 -5.36 -6.67 13.79
C LEU A 48 -6.47 -7.56 14.35
N PRO A 49 -7.75 -7.32 13.99
CA PRO A 49 -8.84 -8.16 14.43
C PRO A 49 -8.74 -9.56 13.81
N ILE A 50 -8.96 -10.57 14.60
CA ILE A 50 -8.96 -11.98 14.21
C ILE A 50 -10.36 -12.54 14.39
N ARG A 51 -10.89 -13.20 13.35
CA ARG A 51 -12.21 -13.82 13.43
C ARG A 51 -12.27 -14.84 14.58
N GLY A 52 -13.28 -14.71 15.43
CA GLY A 52 -13.49 -15.59 16.58
C GLY A 52 -12.70 -15.20 17.83
N ARG A 53 -11.97 -14.10 17.82
CA ARG A 53 -11.33 -13.50 19.02
C ARG A 53 -12.03 -12.20 19.40
N ALA A 54 -12.24 -11.99 20.70
CA ALA A 54 -12.84 -10.75 21.21
C ALA A 54 -11.88 -9.56 21.03
N GLU A 55 -10.59 -9.79 21.29
CA GLU A 55 -9.57 -8.74 21.22
C GLU A 55 -8.71 -8.89 19.97
N PRO A 56 -8.32 -7.78 19.32
CA PRO A 56 -7.38 -7.79 18.24
C PRO A 56 -5.98 -8.23 18.71
N VAL A 57 -5.22 -8.88 17.85
CA VAL A 57 -3.80 -9.13 18.12
C VAL A 57 -2.99 -7.85 17.86
N LEU A 58 -1.98 -7.62 18.68
CA LEU A 58 -1.05 -6.51 18.53
C LEU A 58 0.23 -6.98 17.84
N LEU A 59 0.44 -6.51 16.60
CA LEU A 59 1.68 -6.72 15.87
C LEU A 59 2.63 -5.57 16.21
N ASP A 60 3.71 -5.89 16.92
CA ASP A 60 4.75 -4.94 17.32
C ASP A 60 5.96 -5.16 16.42
N SER A 61 6.33 -4.15 15.63
CA SER A 61 7.42 -4.24 14.65
C SER A 61 8.78 -4.58 15.27
N GLN A 62 9.00 -4.23 16.55
CA GLN A 62 10.25 -4.57 17.25
C GLN A 62 10.37 -6.07 17.59
N ARG A 63 9.28 -6.82 17.49
CA ARG A 63 9.23 -8.26 17.80
C ARG A 63 9.15 -9.14 16.57
N LEU A 64 9.18 -8.55 15.38
CA LEU A 64 9.11 -9.28 14.12
C LEU A 64 10.50 -9.63 13.59
N PRO A 65 10.65 -10.70 12.79
CA PRO A 65 11.95 -11.19 12.30
C PRO A 65 12.72 -10.18 11.43
N GLY A 66 12.02 -9.35 10.67
CA GLY A 66 12.62 -8.33 9.82
C GLY A 66 13.05 -7.09 10.60
N SER A 67 13.54 -6.09 9.90
CA SER A 67 13.92 -4.80 10.49
C SER A 67 13.16 -3.64 9.87
N VAL A 68 12.83 -2.63 10.68
CA VAL A 68 12.19 -1.41 10.23
C VAL A 68 13.04 -0.20 10.60
N SER A 69 13.08 0.76 9.69
CA SER A 69 13.56 2.12 9.92
C SER A 69 12.58 3.11 9.31
N ALA A 70 12.64 4.36 9.73
CA ALA A 70 11.77 5.41 9.19
C ALA A 70 12.55 6.72 9.05
N GLY A 71 12.14 7.54 8.07
CA GLY A 71 12.75 8.83 7.82
C GLY A 71 11.87 9.72 6.94
N PRO A 72 12.26 11.01 6.79
CA PRO A 72 11.65 11.89 5.81
C PRO A 72 11.97 11.46 4.38
N ALA A 73 11.31 12.07 3.39
CA ALA A 73 11.55 11.76 1.98
C ALA A 73 12.94 12.22 1.51
N GLU A 74 13.48 13.25 2.14
CA GLU A 74 14.78 13.82 1.83
C GLU A 74 15.91 12.88 2.24
N GLY A 75 16.91 12.74 1.36
CA GLY A 75 18.11 11.93 1.63
C GLY A 75 17.94 10.42 1.47
N VAL A 76 16.79 9.95 1.01
CA VAL A 76 16.59 8.53 0.70
C VAL A 76 17.39 8.14 -0.55
N ASP A 77 18.35 7.23 -0.40
CA ASP A 77 19.04 6.61 -1.53
C ASP A 77 18.21 5.44 -2.08
N VAL A 78 17.49 5.70 -3.17
CA VAL A 78 16.58 4.72 -3.79
C VAL A 78 17.29 3.47 -4.30
N LYS A 79 18.60 3.54 -4.61
CA LYS A 79 19.38 2.43 -5.16
C LYS A 79 19.61 1.29 -4.16
N GLN A 80 19.30 1.52 -2.89
CA GLN A 80 19.45 0.51 -1.84
C GLN A 80 18.26 -0.46 -1.77
N PHE A 81 17.19 -0.21 -2.51
CA PHE A 81 15.93 -0.96 -2.40
C PHE A 81 15.67 -1.85 -3.61
N ASP A 82 14.93 -2.92 -3.37
CA ASP A 82 14.52 -3.89 -4.38
C ASP A 82 13.09 -3.63 -4.89
N LEU A 83 12.25 -2.99 -4.06
CA LEU A 83 10.84 -2.70 -4.33
C LEU A 83 10.43 -1.42 -3.63
N VAL A 84 9.53 -0.67 -4.26
CA VAL A 84 8.87 0.50 -3.65
C VAL A 84 7.39 0.21 -3.44
N GLY A 85 6.88 0.53 -2.25
CA GLY A 85 5.45 0.54 -1.94
C GLY A 85 4.91 1.97 -1.87
N LEU A 86 3.95 2.29 -2.73
CA LEU A 86 3.27 3.59 -2.76
C LEU A 86 2.04 3.51 -1.84
N CYS A 87 2.17 4.01 -0.60
CA CYS A 87 1.20 3.84 0.49
C CYS A 87 0.61 5.17 0.98
N MET A 88 0.91 6.28 0.31
CA MET A 88 0.35 7.60 0.58
C MET A 88 -0.96 7.80 -0.19
N GLN A 89 -1.76 8.78 0.22
CA GLN A 89 -2.87 9.27 -0.60
C GLN A 89 -2.32 10.08 -1.78
N GLU A 90 -3.06 10.08 -2.88
CA GLU A 90 -2.61 10.70 -4.14
C GLU A 90 -2.13 12.16 -3.97
N PRO A 91 -2.84 13.06 -3.26
CA PRO A 91 -2.40 14.45 -3.14
C PRO A 91 -1.05 14.63 -2.41
N GLN A 92 -0.63 13.66 -1.61
CA GLN A 92 0.62 13.74 -0.84
C GLN A 92 1.87 13.62 -1.73
N TYR A 93 1.76 12.97 -2.89
CA TYR A 93 2.90 12.77 -3.80
C TYR A 93 3.39 14.08 -4.45
N ARG A 94 2.59 15.14 -4.45
CA ARG A 94 2.99 16.47 -4.93
C ARG A 94 3.78 17.30 -3.91
N SER A 95 3.84 16.87 -2.63
CA SER A 95 4.60 17.58 -1.58
C SER A 95 6.08 17.67 -1.97
N PRO A 96 6.78 18.80 -1.72
CA PRO A 96 8.09 19.07 -2.31
C PRO A 96 9.10 17.92 -2.13
N GLY A 97 9.42 17.49 -0.91
CA GLY A 97 10.39 16.42 -0.68
C GLY A 97 9.93 15.07 -1.23
N VAL A 98 8.62 14.75 -1.13
CA VAL A 98 8.06 13.53 -1.69
C VAL A 98 8.13 13.54 -3.22
N ARG A 99 7.87 14.68 -3.86
CA ARG A 99 7.96 14.84 -5.31
C ARG A 99 9.36 14.54 -5.84
N GLU A 100 10.40 15.05 -5.18
CA GLU A 100 11.78 14.77 -5.55
C GLU A 100 12.12 13.28 -5.38
N LEU A 101 11.65 12.66 -4.32
CA LEU A 101 11.81 11.23 -4.11
C LEU A 101 11.07 10.43 -5.20
N MET A 102 9.84 10.80 -5.57
CA MET A 102 9.09 10.16 -6.66
C MET A 102 9.83 10.24 -7.99
N LYS A 103 10.42 11.40 -8.30
CA LYS A 103 11.27 11.55 -9.49
C LYS A 103 12.45 10.58 -9.44
N ALA A 104 13.18 10.53 -8.33
CA ALA A 104 14.32 9.62 -8.17
C ALA A 104 13.90 8.14 -8.29
N ILE A 105 12.75 7.76 -7.74
CA ILE A 105 12.19 6.40 -7.88
C ILE A 105 11.90 6.09 -9.36
N GLY A 106 11.20 6.97 -10.07
CA GLY A 106 10.89 6.79 -11.50
C GLY A 106 12.15 6.64 -12.35
N GLU A 107 13.13 7.53 -12.17
CA GLU A 107 14.42 7.52 -12.87
C GLU A 107 15.27 6.27 -12.55
N SER A 108 15.17 5.72 -11.34
CA SER A 108 15.87 4.50 -10.95
C SER A 108 15.35 3.25 -11.65
N GLY A 109 14.10 3.29 -12.11
CA GLY A 109 13.42 2.15 -12.71
C GLY A 109 13.14 1.00 -11.73
N LEU A 110 13.06 1.27 -10.43
CA LEU A 110 12.63 0.29 -9.43
C LEU A 110 11.18 -0.13 -9.66
N PRO A 111 10.83 -1.39 -9.39
CA PRO A 111 9.44 -1.82 -9.42
C PRO A 111 8.65 -1.17 -8.28
N CYS A 112 7.43 -0.71 -8.59
CA CYS A 112 6.56 -0.03 -7.64
C CYS A 112 5.23 -0.76 -7.48
N MET A 113 4.86 -1.09 -6.25
CA MET A 113 3.57 -1.65 -5.88
C MET A 113 2.76 -0.60 -5.12
N SER A 114 1.58 -0.26 -5.61
CA SER A 114 0.73 0.75 -4.97
C SER A 114 -0.36 0.10 -4.12
N ILE A 115 -0.58 0.64 -2.92
CA ILE A 115 -1.77 0.41 -2.08
C ILE A 115 -2.51 1.72 -1.76
N MET A 116 -2.28 2.75 -2.56
CA MET A 116 -2.95 4.04 -2.42
C MET A 116 -4.44 3.94 -2.79
N ASN A 117 -5.23 4.87 -2.31
CA ASN A 117 -6.69 4.91 -2.54
C ASN A 117 -7.10 5.27 -3.98
N MET A 118 -6.16 5.62 -4.84
CA MET A 118 -6.33 5.89 -6.27
C MET A 118 -5.31 5.08 -7.06
N PRO A 119 -5.68 4.44 -8.20
CA PRO A 119 -4.72 3.75 -9.04
C PRO A 119 -3.60 4.68 -9.53
N PRO A 120 -2.33 4.29 -9.51
CA PRO A 120 -1.26 5.09 -10.08
C PRO A 120 -1.48 5.35 -11.57
N LEU A 121 -1.24 6.57 -12.03
CA LEU A 121 -1.42 6.93 -13.44
C LEU A 121 -0.62 6.01 -14.40
N PRO A 122 0.64 5.63 -14.11
CA PRO A 122 1.37 4.66 -14.94
C PRO A 122 0.70 3.28 -15.01
N TYR A 123 0.05 2.82 -13.94
CA TYR A 123 -0.70 1.57 -13.98
C TYR A 123 -1.87 1.64 -14.95
N MET A 124 -2.59 2.75 -14.97
CA MET A 124 -3.69 2.98 -15.91
C MET A 124 -3.20 2.98 -17.37
N LYS A 125 -1.93 3.32 -17.62
CA LYS A 125 -1.27 3.22 -18.94
C LYS A 125 -1.15 1.79 -19.47
N ARG A 126 -1.34 0.79 -18.70
CA ARG A 126 -1.33 -0.61 -19.11
C ARG A 126 -2.65 -1.09 -19.74
N PHE A 127 -3.71 -0.27 -19.69
CA PHE A 127 -5.02 -0.61 -20.27
C PHE A 127 -5.16 -0.01 -21.67
N PRO A 128 -5.31 -0.83 -22.71
CA PRO A 128 -5.47 -0.32 -24.08
C PRO A 128 -6.79 0.43 -24.22
N GLY A 129 -6.76 1.51 -24.99
CA GLY A 129 -7.95 2.29 -25.31
C GLY A 129 -8.39 3.33 -24.27
N LEU A 130 -7.68 3.47 -23.14
CA LEU A 130 -7.95 4.56 -22.23
C LEU A 130 -7.37 5.89 -22.74
N ASP A 131 -8.17 6.96 -22.62
CA ASP A 131 -7.70 8.31 -22.92
C ASP A 131 -6.93 8.87 -21.73
N TYR A 132 -5.62 8.91 -21.89
CA TYR A 132 -4.68 9.37 -20.88
C TYR A 132 -4.83 10.81 -20.48
N LYS A 133 -5.05 11.69 -21.45
CA LYS A 133 -5.18 13.12 -21.16
C LYS A 133 -6.38 13.43 -20.28
N SER A 134 -7.46 12.69 -20.52
CA SER A 134 -8.64 12.78 -19.66
C SER A 134 -8.35 12.23 -18.26
N LEU A 135 -7.58 11.15 -18.15
CA LEU A 135 -7.20 10.58 -16.85
C LEU A 135 -6.24 11.48 -16.07
N GLU A 136 -5.28 12.12 -16.72
CA GLU A 136 -4.35 13.07 -16.06
C GLU A 136 -5.09 14.18 -15.30
N ALA A 137 -6.23 14.61 -15.81
CA ALA A 137 -7.06 15.62 -15.17
C ALA A 137 -7.66 15.17 -13.81
N ALA A 138 -7.67 13.88 -13.51
CA ALA A 138 -8.14 13.33 -12.24
C ALA A 138 -7.07 13.39 -11.13
N TYR A 139 -5.80 13.57 -11.48
CA TYR A 139 -4.70 13.61 -10.52
C TYR A 139 -4.40 15.04 -10.09
N THR A 140 -4.01 15.22 -8.83
CA THR A 140 -3.69 16.54 -8.29
C THR A 140 -2.48 17.16 -8.99
N ASP A 141 -1.48 16.36 -9.34
CA ASP A 141 -0.36 16.72 -10.21
C ASP A 141 0.13 15.48 -10.97
N ALA A 142 -0.39 15.28 -12.18
CA ALA A 142 -0.04 14.14 -13.02
C ALA A 142 1.46 14.05 -13.35
N ARG A 143 2.19 15.19 -13.34
CA ARG A 143 3.62 15.26 -13.65
C ARG A 143 4.51 14.51 -12.63
N VAL A 144 3.97 14.19 -11.45
CA VAL A 144 4.66 13.35 -10.47
C VAL A 144 4.99 11.96 -11.07
N TRP A 145 4.22 11.53 -12.06
CA TRP A 145 4.31 10.21 -12.67
C TRP A 145 5.13 10.17 -13.97
N ASP A 146 5.66 11.31 -14.45
CA ASP A 146 6.31 11.41 -15.77
C ASP A 146 7.53 10.49 -15.93
N ALA A 147 8.29 10.28 -14.85
CA ALA A 147 9.49 9.45 -14.87
C ALA A 147 9.21 7.95 -14.73
N PHE A 148 7.96 7.53 -14.48
CA PHE A 148 7.65 6.13 -14.20
C PHE A 148 7.40 5.31 -15.46
N ASP A 149 8.07 4.16 -15.56
CA ASP A 149 7.79 3.14 -16.57
C ASP A 149 6.50 2.37 -16.21
N PRO A 150 5.42 2.43 -17.02
CA PRO A 150 4.18 1.71 -16.78
C PRO A 150 4.36 0.20 -16.54
N ASN A 151 5.38 -0.41 -17.13
CA ASN A 151 5.64 -1.83 -17.01
C ASN A 151 6.17 -2.23 -15.63
N LYS A 152 6.67 -1.26 -14.88
CA LYS A 152 7.26 -1.41 -13.54
C LYS A 152 6.37 -0.88 -12.42
N VAL A 153 5.12 -0.52 -12.72
CA VAL A 153 4.15 -0.09 -11.71
C VAL A 153 2.98 -1.05 -11.68
N THR A 154 2.66 -1.56 -10.49
CA THR A 154 1.49 -2.40 -10.28
C THR A 154 0.57 -1.84 -9.21
N LEU A 155 -0.70 -2.23 -9.29
CA LEU A 155 -1.74 -1.88 -8.33
C LEU A 155 -1.97 -3.05 -7.38
N ASN A 156 -2.06 -2.71 -6.11
CA ASN A 156 -2.57 -3.57 -5.07
C ASN A 156 -3.86 -2.95 -4.54
N SER A 157 -4.92 -3.73 -4.40
CA SER A 157 -6.19 -3.19 -3.91
C SER A 157 -6.06 -2.65 -2.48
N PRO A 158 -6.67 -1.49 -2.17
CA PRO A 158 -6.68 -0.94 -0.82
C PRO A 158 -7.79 -1.55 0.07
N ASP A 159 -8.07 -2.85 -0.11
CA ASP A 159 -9.16 -3.53 0.57
C ASP A 159 -9.10 -3.48 2.11
N PRO A 160 -7.93 -3.70 2.75
CA PRO A 160 -7.84 -3.56 4.19
C PRO A 160 -8.06 -2.11 4.60
N GLN A 161 -9.05 -1.87 5.45
CA GLN A 161 -9.28 -0.54 6.01
C GLN A 161 -8.64 -0.44 7.38
N ALA A 162 -8.04 0.71 7.66
CA ALA A 162 -7.38 0.99 8.93
C ALA A 162 -7.48 2.47 9.28
N ILE A 163 -7.47 2.75 10.57
CA ILE A 163 -7.49 4.12 11.11
C ILE A 163 -6.36 4.30 12.12
N ARG A 164 -5.94 5.53 12.31
CA ARG A 164 -5.17 5.93 13.49
C ARG A 164 -6.15 6.22 14.60
N PRO A 165 -6.11 5.50 15.76
CA PRO A 165 -7.06 5.74 16.84
C PRO A 165 -6.87 7.14 17.40
N PRO A 166 -7.96 7.92 17.60
CA PRO A 166 -7.86 9.25 18.20
C PRO A 166 -7.22 9.20 19.60
N GLY A 167 -6.31 10.14 19.88
CA GLY A 167 -5.62 10.25 21.17
C GLY A 167 -4.48 9.25 21.37
N GLU A 168 -4.18 8.40 20.41
CA GLU A 168 -3.04 7.48 20.47
C GLU A 168 -1.82 7.99 19.66
N PRO A 169 -0.62 7.48 19.97
CA PRO A 169 0.58 7.83 19.20
C PRO A 169 0.47 7.54 17.71
N ALA A 170 1.13 8.35 16.86
CA ALA A 170 1.05 8.26 15.41
C ALA A 170 1.57 6.92 14.83
N ASN A 171 2.36 6.17 15.59
CA ASN A 171 2.87 4.85 15.21
C ASN A 171 1.91 3.69 15.53
N VAL A 172 0.67 3.97 15.96
CA VAL A 172 -0.37 2.96 16.21
C VAL A 172 -1.40 2.97 15.09
N LEU A 173 -1.69 1.79 14.54
CA LEU A 173 -2.70 1.59 13.51
C LEU A 173 -3.73 0.55 13.97
N GLN A 174 -5.02 0.86 13.80
CA GLN A 174 -6.12 -0.07 14.06
C GLN A 174 -6.73 -0.51 12.74
N VAL A 175 -6.65 -1.80 12.41
CA VAL A 175 -7.33 -2.36 11.24
C VAL A 175 -8.82 -2.53 11.59
N THR A 176 -9.69 -2.02 10.72
CA THR A 176 -11.15 -2.08 10.87
C THR A 176 -11.76 -3.13 9.95
N LEU A 177 -11.17 -3.35 8.77
CA LEU A 177 -11.61 -4.36 7.80
C LEU A 177 -10.40 -5.21 7.35
N PRO A 178 -10.21 -6.42 7.92
CA PRO A 178 -9.04 -7.26 7.65
C PRO A 178 -9.23 -8.12 6.39
N THR A 179 -9.32 -7.50 5.22
CA THR A 179 -9.39 -8.19 3.92
C THR A 179 -8.01 -8.37 3.29
N ASN A 180 -7.91 -9.23 2.26
CA ASN A 180 -6.63 -9.50 1.60
C ASN A 180 -6.30 -8.41 0.58
N PHE A 181 -5.03 -8.06 0.48
CA PHE A 181 -4.49 -7.30 -0.64
C PHE A 181 -4.57 -8.13 -1.94
N LYS A 182 -5.06 -7.53 -3.02
CA LYS A 182 -5.11 -8.12 -4.36
C LYS A 182 -4.14 -7.35 -5.25
N CYS A 183 -3.01 -7.95 -5.56
CA CYS A 183 -1.93 -7.34 -6.34
C CYS A 183 -1.94 -7.89 -7.78
N ALA A 184 -1.85 -7.02 -8.78
CA ALA A 184 -1.60 -7.46 -10.15
C ALA A 184 -0.11 -7.72 -10.38
N THR A 185 0.22 -8.55 -11.37
CA THR A 185 1.60 -8.76 -11.80
C THR A 185 2.16 -7.51 -12.51
N PHE A 186 3.49 -7.38 -12.50
CA PHE A 186 4.23 -6.50 -13.41
C PHE A 186 4.21 -7.07 -14.83
N VAL A 187 4.59 -6.28 -15.82
CA VAL A 187 4.80 -6.76 -17.18
C VAL A 187 6.07 -7.60 -17.26
N ASP A 188 7.13 -7.17 -16.59
CA ASP A 188 8.41 -7.89 -16.57
C ASP A 188 8.39 -9.00 -15.50
N GLU A 189 8.49 -10.25 -15.93
CA GLU A 189 8.40 -11.45 -15.09
C GLU A 189 9.47 -11.48 -13.96
N LYS A 190 10.63 -10.89 -14.17
CA LYS A 190 11.66 -10.82 -13.12
C LYS A 190 11.18 -10.15 -11.84
N TYR A 191 10.29 -9.14 -11.94
CA TYR A 191 9.73 -8.46 -10.79
C TYR A 191 8.58 -9.25 -10.16
N ASN A 192 7.90 -10.10 -10.93
CA ASN A 192 6.86 -10.98 -10.40
C ASN A 192 7.42 -12.01 -9.43
N GLN A 193 8.68 -12.41 -9.58
CA GLN A 193 9.35 -13.27 -8.61
C GLN A 193 9.38 -12.64 -7.21
N ILE A 194 9.61 -11.31 -7.13
CA ILE A 194 9.54 -10.58 -5.85
C ILE A 194 8.11 -10.69 -5.27
N LEU A 195 7.10 -10.38 -6.07
CA LEU A 195 5.70 -10.43 -5.61
C LEU A 195 5.31 -11.83 -5.12
N ARG A 196 5.67 -12.90 -5.85
CA ARG A 196 5.37 -14.29 -5.47
C ARG A 196 6.09 -14.71 -4.19
N GLN A 197 7.33 -14.25 -3.99
CA GLN A 197 8.05 -14.47 -2.75
C GLN A 197 7.35 -13.77 -1.59
N LEU A 198 6.99 -12.49 -1.74
CA LEU A 198 6.25 -11.74 -0.72
C LEU A 198 4.87 -12.36 -0.42
N GLU A 199 4.15 -12.85 -1.45
CA GLU A 199 2.89 -13.59 -1.25
C GLU A 199 3.10 -14.81 -0.37
N THR A 200 4.14 -15.59 -0.64
CA THR A 200 4.49 -16.79 0.12
C THR A 200 4.86 -16.44 1.56
N ASP A 201 5.70 -15.43 1.76
CA ASP A 201 6.18 -15.04 3.09
C ASP A 201 5.03 -14.49 3.95
N VAL A 202 4.16 -13.66 3.37
CA VAL A 202 2.95 -13.17 4.05
C VAL A 202 1.96 -14.30 4.36
N ALA A 203 1.82 -15.28 3.47
CA ALA A 203 0.94 -16.44 3.70
C ALA A 203 1.44 -17.34 4.83
N ASN A 204 2.76 -17.41 5.02
CA ASN A 204 3.39 -18.21 6.06
C ASN A 204 3.50 -17.52 7.42
N ALA A 205 3.18 -16.22 7.50
CA ALA A 205 3.22 -15.47 8.75
C ALA A 205 2.29 -16.08 9.80
N ARG A 206 2.82 -16.32 10.99
CA ARG A 206 2.08 -16.87 12.15
C ARG A 206 2.31 -15.97 13.35
N PHE A 207 1.28 -15.83 14.16
CA PHE A 207 1.32 -15.06 15.40
C PHE A 207 1.25 -16.02 16.60
N ASP A 208 2.16 -15.85 17.54
CA ASP A 208 2.19 -16.67 18.75
C ASP A 208 1.12 -16.20 19.75
N THR A 209 0.31 -17.12 20.21
CA THR A 209 -0.68 -16.92 21.28
C THR A 209 -0.47 -17.95 22.38
N PRO A 210 -1.03 -17.76 23.58
CA PRO A 210 -0.97 -18.76 24.63
C PRO A 210 -1.52 -20.13 24.21
N GLU A 211 -2.50 -20.15 23.29
CA GLU A 211 -3.14 -21.35 22.78
C GLU A 211 -2.38 -21.97 21.59
N GLY A 212 -1.31 -21.33 21.11
CA GLY A 212 -0.52 -21.79 19.97
C GLY A 212 -0.40 -20.75 18.86
N LYS A 213 0.13 -21.17 17.71
CA LYS A 213 0.33 -20.28 16.56
C LYS A 213 -0.94 -20.16 15.74
N ILE A 214 -1.35 -18.92 15.47
CA ILE A 214 -2.51 -18.61 14.62
C ILE A 214 -2.11 -17.98 13.30
N GLU A 215 -2.91 -18.20 12.26
CA GLU A 215 -2.79 -17.48 11.00
C GLU A 215 -3.22 -16.02 11.16
N LEU A 216 -2.45 -15.13 10.52
CA LEU A 216 -2.86 -13.73 10.43
C LEU A 216 -3.74 -13.50 9.20
N PRO A 217 -4.85 -12.74 9.34
CA PRO A 217 -5.60 -12.24 8.18
C PRO A 217 -4.79 -11.18 7.42
N VAL A 218 -5.36 -10.64 6.36
CA VAL A 218 -4.72 -9.65 5.48
C VAL A 218 -3.50 -10.27 4.78
N LYS A 219 -3.76 -11.19 3.86
CA LYS A 219 -2.73 -11.80 3.02
C LYS A 219 -2.52 -10.99 1.74
N LEU A 220 -1.33 -11.08 1.18
CA LEU A 220 -1.05 -10.62 -0.17
C LEU A 220 -1.46 -11.75 -1.14
N LYS A 221 -2.16 -11.41 -2.22
CA LYS A 221 -2.58 -12.31 -3.28
C LYS A 221 -2.21 -11.73 -4.64
N VAL A 222 -1.36 -12.42 -5.37
CA VAL A 222 -0.90 -12.01 -6.70
C VAL A 222 -1.81 -12.58 -7.77
N HIS A 223 -2.21 -11.76 -8.72
CA HIS A 223 -3.11 -12.07 -9.82
C HIS A 223 -2.53 -11.67 -11.17
N GLU A 224 -2.64 -12.54 -12.16
CA GLU A 224 -2.21 -12.26 -13.54
C GLU A 224 -3.06 -11.16 -14.20
N SER A 225 -4.32 -11.06 -13.80
CA SER A 225 -5.24 -10.07 -14.38
C SER A 225 -5.05 -8.69 -13.75
N LEU A 226 -4.85 -7.68 -14.60
CA LEU A 226 -4.82 -6.26 -14.20
C LEU A 226 -6.15 -5.77 -13.63
N PHE A 227 -7.26 -6.40 -14.00
CA PHE A 227 -8.59 -5.98 -13.59
C PHE A 227 -8.95 -6.36 -12.16
N VAL A 228 -8.30 -7.39 -11.57
CA VAL A 228 -8.64 -7.87 -10.23
C VAL A 228 -8.46 -6.80 -9.15
N PRO A 229 -7.29 -6.14 -8.99
CA PRO A 229 -7.16 -5.08 -8.00
C PRO A 229 -7.99 -3.84 -8.34
N LEU A 230 -8.16 -3.52 -9.63
CA LEU A 230 -8.97 -2.39 -10.05
C LEU A 230 -10.46 -2.59 -9.75
N ALA A 231 -11.00 -3.78 -10.01
CA ALA A 231 -12.38 -4.12 -9.67
C ALA A 231 -12.61 -4.06 -8.15
N LYS A 232 -11.66 -4.54 -7.35
CA LYS A 232 -11.74 -4.45 -5.89
C LYS A 232 -11.68 -3.01 -5.40
N TRP A 233 -10.84 -2.18 -6.01
CA TRP A 233 -10.80 -0.75 -5.73
C TRP A 233 -12.16 -0.09 -6.01
N ALA A 234 -12.75 -0.32 -7.18
CA ALA A 234 -14.07 0.21 -7.54
C ALA A 234 -15.18 -0.28 -6.58
N MET A 235 -15.17 -1.55 -6.19
CA MET A 235 -16.11 -2.11 -5.22
C MET A 235 -15.97 -1.49 -3.84
N LEU A 236 -14.74 -1.22 -3.38
CA LEU A 236 -14.47 -0.58 -2.10
C LEU A 236 -15.01 0.85 -2.08
N LEU A 237 -14.78 1.62 -3.15
CA LEU A 237 -15.33 2.97 -3.29
C LEU A 237 -16.86 2.96 -3.26
N ALA A 238 -17.50 2.09 -4.04
CA ALA A 238 -18.96 1.94 -4.04
C ALA A 238 -19.50 1.64 -2.64
N GLY A 239 -18.84 0.76 -1.88
CA GLY A 239 -19.17 0.45 -0.50
C GLY A 239 -19.02 1.64 0.44
N ASN A 240 -17.92 2.38 0.33
CA ASN A 240 -17.66 3.56 1.15
C ASN A 240 -18.69 4.67 0.93
N TYR A 241 -19.17 4.85 -0.29
CA TYR A 241 -20.23 5.80 -0.61
C TYR A 241 -21.64 5.25 -0.36
N ARG A 242 -21.78 4.09 0.29
CA ARG A 242 -23.08 3.42 0.54
C ARG A 242 -23.86 3.14 -0.75
N CYS A 243 -23.17 2.99 -1.86
CA CYS A 243 -23.76 2.68 -3.16
C CYS A 243 -24.11 1.19 -3.33
N VAL A 244 -23.97 0.38 -2.27
CA VAL A 244 -24.25 -1.07 -2.29
C VAL A 244 -25.73 -1.32 -1.95
N THR A 245 -26.60 -0.74 -2.74
CA THR A 245 -28.02 -1.15 -2.82
C THR A 245 -28.23 -1.86 -4.15
N THR A 246 -29.43 -2.43 -4.39
CA THR A 246 -29.80 -3.04 -5.68
C THR A 246 -29.61 -2.08 -6.88
N ASP A 247 -29.67 -0.79 -6.65
CA ASP A 247 -29.28 0.26 -7.63
C ASP A 247 -27.78 0.57 -7.64
N GLY A 248 -27.02 0.07 -6.69
CA GLY A 248 -25.63 0.45 -6.46
C GLY A 248 -24.64 -0.01 -7.54
N MET A 249 -24.98 -1.04 -8.33
CA MET A 249 -24.14 -1.41 -9.48
C MET A 249 -24.18 -0.36 -10.61
N ARG A 250 -25.25 0.42 -10.71
CA ARG A 250 -25.32 1.56 -11.63
C ARG A 250 -24.40 2.69 -11.19
N ASN A 251 -24.17 2.81 -9.89
CA ASN A 251 -23.47 3.93 -9.28
C ASN A 251 -21.98 3.65 -9.02
N THR A 252 -21.45 2.46 -9.36
CA THR A 252 -20.01 2.19 -9.21
C THR A 252 -19.20 3.15 -10.09
N GLN A 253 -19.68 3.47 -11.27
CA GLN A 253 -19.07 4.44 -12.16
C GLN A 253 -19.16 5.85 -11.60
N ASP A 254 -20.31 6.22 -11.05
CA ASP A 254 -20.53 7.53 -10.41
C ASP A 254 -19.70 7.67 -9.12
N ALA A 255 -19.56 6.59 -8.34
CA ALA A 255 -18.70 6.57 -7.15
C ALA A 255 -17.22 6.74 -7.49
N VAL A 256 -16.76 6.12 -8.57
CA VAL A 256 -15.40 6.32 -9.10
C VAL A 256 -15.19 7.78 -9.52
N HIS A 257 -16.15 8.37 -10.21
CA HIS A 257 -16.11 9.80 -10.57
C HIS A 257 -16.09 10.71 -9.33
N ALA A 258 -16.93 10.42 -8.33
CA ALA A 258 -16.99 11.20 -7.10
C ALA A 258 -15.69 11.14 -6.29
N ASP A 259 -15.02 9.98 -6.23
CA ASP A 259 -13.72 9.84 -5.55
C ASP A 259 -12.61 10.59 -6.29
N ILE A 260 -12.65 10.56 -7.61
CA ILE A 260 -11.77 11.36 -8.47
C ILE A 260 -11.97 12.86 -8.18
N GLU A 261 -13.20 13.34 -8.05
CA GLU A 261 -13.50 14.73 -7.74
C GLU A 261 -13.10 15.12 -6.32
N GLN A 262 -13.36 14.25 -5.34
CA GLN A 262 -12.94 14.46 -3.94
C GLN A 262 -11.41 14.51 -3.79
N SER A 263 -10.69 13.74 -4.60
CA SER A 263 -9.23 13.79 -4.62
C SER A 263 -8.67 15.08 -5.25
N ARG A 264 -9.52 15.88 -5.92
CA ARG A 264 -9.17 17.20 -6.50
C ARG A 264 -9.37 18.36 -5.51
N SER A 265 -10.21 18.21 -4.50
CA SER A 265 -10.47 19.24 -3.47
C SER A 265 -9.42 19.18 -2.35
#